data_7702a6d195de43b6b932b126585c8910
#
_entry.id   7702a6d195de43b6b932b126585c8910
#
_cell.length_a   1.000
_cell.length_b   1.000
_cell.length_c   1.000
_cell.angle_alpha   90.00
_cell.angle_beta   90.00
_cell.angle_gamma   90.00
#
_symmetry.space_group_name_H-M   'P 1'
#
loop_
_entity.id
_entity.type
_entity.pdbx_description
1 polymer ?
#
loop_
_entity_poly.entity_id
_entity_poly.type
_entity_poly.pdbx_seq_one_letter_code
_entity_poly.pdbx_strand_id
1 'polypeptide(L)'
;ITGPVAGHADILVVPDLEAGNLLAKSLAFLMNADSAGIVLGARVPITLTSRADSVQSRLASCAVAALVAHRRKEAAAIEGVV
;
A
#
# COMPACT_ATOMS: atom_id res chain seq x y z
N ILE A 1 11.87 -4.74 -22.62
CA ILE A 1 10.64 -3.93 -22.71
C ILE A 1 11.02 -2.47 -22.79
N THR A 2 10.53 -1.78 -23.79
CA THR A 2 10.82 -0.38 -24.00
C THR A 2 9.50 0.42 -24.00
N GLY A 3 9.58 1.68 -23.56
CA GLY A 3 8.43 2.56 -23.49
C GLY A 3 8.63 3.62 -22.42
N PRO A 4 7.80 4.67 -22.40
CA PRO A 4 7.98 5.77 -21.44
C PRO A 4 7.70 5.37 -19.99
N VAL A 5 6.96 4.29 -19.75
CA VAL A 5 6.61 3.81 -18.41
C VAL A 5 7.51 2.69 -17.93
N ALA A 6 8.06 1.89 -18.85
CA ALA A 6 8.90 0.75 -18.48
C ALA A 6 10.11 1.20 -17.67
N GLY A 7 10.30 0.60 -16.49
CA GLY A 7 11.37 0.95 -15.57
C GLY A 7 11.11 2.20 -14.72
N HIS A 8 10.03 2.91 -14.95
CA HIS A 8 9.70 4.17 -14.28
C HIS A 8 8.29 4.20 -13.70
N ALA A 9 7.62 3.05 -13.61
CA ALA A 9 6.26 2.98 -13.11
C ALA A 9 6.19 3.28 -11.61
N ASP A 10 5.27 4.14 -11.21
CA ASP A 10 5.01 4.44 -9.80
C ASP A 10 3.93 3.52 -9.24
N ILE A 11 3.05 3.01 -10.10
CA ILE A 11 1.95 2.12 -9.71
C ILE A 11 1.98 0.88 -10.58
N LEU A 12 2.00 -0.30 -9.95
CA LEU A 12 1.92 -1.58 -10.62
C LEU A 12 0.59 -2.25 -10.28
N VAL A 13 -0.20 -2.55 -11.29
CA VAL A 13 -1.46 -3.27 -11.12
C VAL A 13 -1.26 -4.73 -11.49
N VAL A 14 -1.69 -5.62 -10.62
CA VAL A 14 -1.56 -7.06 -10.83
C VAL A 14 -2.93 -7.68 -11.07
N PRO A 15 -3.01 -8.79 -11.84
CA PRO A 15 -4.30 -9.34 -12.24
C PRO A 15 -5.06 -10.05 -11.12
N ASP A 16 -4.37 -10.55 -10.10
CA ASP A 16 -5.00 -11.28 -9.01
C ASP A 16 -4.16 -11.27 -7.74
N LEU A 17 -4.71 -11.85 -6.69
CA LEU A 17 -4.08 -11.90 -5.38
C LEU A 17 -2.78 -12.72 -5.39
N GLU A 18 -2.76 -13.83 -6.13
CA GLU A 18 -1.57 -14.68 -6.20
C GLU A 18 -0.38 -13.94 -6.82
N ALA A 19 -0.61 -13.26 -7.93
CA ALA A 19 0.41 -12.46 -8.58
C ALA A 19 0.87 -11.32 -7.68
N GLY A 20 -0.05 -10.67 -7.00
CA GLY A 20 0.26 -9.60 -6.05
C GLY A 20 1.13 -10.09 -4.89
N ASN A 21 0.77 -11.22 -4.30
CA ASN A 21 1.54 -11.81 -3.20
C ASN A 21 2.94 -12.20 -3.65
N LEU A 22 3.06 -12.80 -4.84
CA LEU A 22 4.37 -13.19 -5.37
C LEU A 22 5.25 -11.96 -5.59
N LEU A 23 4.71 -10.92 -6.20
CA LEU A 23 5.44 -9.69 -6.43
C LEU A 23 5.86 -9.03 -5.11
N ALA A 24 4.94 -8.90 -4.16
CA ALA A 24 5.21 -8.27 -2.87
C ALA A 24 6.29 -9.02 -2.08
N LYS A 25 6.21 -10.35 -2.06
CA LYS A 25 7.22 -11.18 -1.40
C LYS A 25 8.58 -11.07 -2.07
N SER A 26 8.58 -11.03 -3.41
CA SER A 26 9.82 -10.87 -4.15
C SER A 26 10.50 -9.55 -3.83
N LEU A 27 9.76 -8.46 -3.78
CA LEU A 27 10.30 -7.15 -3.43
C LEU A 27 10.80 -7.11 -1.99
N ALA A 28 10.02 -7.65 -1.04
CA ALA A 28 10.36 -7.60 0.37
C ALA A 28 11.54 -8.51 0.74
N PHE A 29 11.55 -9.74 0.23
CA PHE A 29 12.54 -10.74 0.64
C PHE A 29 13.74 -10.83 -0.27
N LEU A 30 13.55 -10.71 -1.58
CA LEU A 30 14.66 -10.82 -2.54
C LEU A 30 15.31 -9.48 -2.82
N MET A 31 14.54 -8.41 -2.86
CA MET A 31 15.03 -7.07 -3.17
C MET A 31 15.23 -6.21 -1.92
N ASN A 32 14.91 -6.75 -0.75
CA ASN A 32 15.03 -6.03 0.53
C ASN A 32 14.34 -4.66 0.53
N ALA A 33 13.19 -4.58 -0.11
CA ALA A 33 12.43 -3.34 -0.19
C ALA A 33 11.65 -3.09 1.11
N ASP A 34 11.57 -1.83 1.51
CA ASP A 34 10.68 -1.42 2.59
C ASP A 34 9.25 -1.49 2.10
N SER A 35 8.35 -1.99 2.94
CA SER A 35 6.96 -2.19 2.54
C SER A 35 5.99 -1.80 3.64
N ALA A 36 4.79 -1.43 3.21
CA ALA A 36 3.65 -1.19 4.08
C ALA A 36 2.40 -1.64 3.34
N GLY A 37 1.47 -2.25 4.05
CA GLY A 37 0.25 -2.77 3.44
C GLY A 37 -1.00 -2.21 4.09
N ILE A 38 -1.91 -1.73 3.28
CA ILE A 38 -3.25 -1.32 3.73
C ILE A 38 -4.30 -1.80 2.74
N VAL A 39 -5.51 -1.96 3.23
CA VAL A 39 -6.67 -2.27 2.39
C VAL A 39 -7.44 -0.99 2.15
N LEU A 40 -7.66 -0.66 0.87
CA LEU A 40 -8.47 0.49 0.47
C LEU A 40 -9.88 0.05 0.09
N GLY A 41 -10.79 1.00 0.08
CA GLY A 41 -12.18 0.74 -0.31
C GLY A 41 -13.13 0.50 0.85
N ALA A 42 -12.62 0.29 2.03
CA ALA A 42 -13.45 0.24 3.24
C ALA A 42 -13.73 1.66 3.76
N ARG A 43 -14.67 1.78 4.66
CA ARG A 43 -15.03 3.03 5.30
C ARG A 43 -13.86 3.71 5.99
N VAL A 44 -13.02 2.89 6.59
CA VAL A 44 -11.77 3.29 7.24
C VAL A 44 -10.64 2.47 6.64
N PRO A 45 -9.40 3.00 6.64
CA PRO A 45 -8.26 2.20 6.23
C PRO A 45 -8.06 1.00 7.17
N ILE A 46 -7.71 -0.13 6.57
CA ILE A 46 -7.43 -1.36 7.32
C ILE A 46 -5.96 -1.69 7.12
N THR A 47 -5.22 -1.83 8.20
CA THR A 47 -3.84 -2.30 8.11
C THR A 47 -3.83 -3.80 7.82
N LEU A 48 -2.94 -4.20 6.94
CA LEU A 48 -2.78 -5.60 6.58
C LEU A 48 -1.32 -5.99 6.78
N THR A 49 -1.13 -6.93 7.69
CA THR A 49 0.21 -7.44 8.00
C THR A 49 0.21 -8.96 7.93
N SER A 50 1.38 -9.55 7.71
CA SER A 50 1.56 -10.98 7.74
C SER A 50 2.55 -11.36 8.84
N ARG A 51 2.62 -12.66 9.16
CA ARG A 51 3.58 -13.15 10.16
C ARG A 51 5.03 -12.90 9.76
N ALA A 52 5.28 -12.84 8.45
CA ALA A 52 6.62 -12.61 7.93
C ALA A 52 7.02 -11.13 7.93
N ASP A 53 6.07 -10.22 8.17
CA ASP A 53 6.37 -8.79 8.18
C ASP A 53 7.24 -8.41 9.37
N SER A 54 8.20 -7.54 9.12
CA SER A 54 9.03 -6.96 10.17
C SER A 54 8.22 -6.00 11.03
N VAL A 55 8.74 -5.68 12.22
CA VAL A 55 8.14 -4.64 13.06
C VAL A 55 8.10 -3.31 12.33
N GLN A 56 9.15 -2.99 11.57
CA GLN A 56 9.20 -1.77 10.77
C GLN A 56 8.07 -1.72 9.74
N SER A 57 7.81 -2.81 9.02
CA SER A 57 6.72 -2.88 8.05
C SER A 57 5.35 -2.73 8.72
N ARG A 58 5.17 -3.33 9.88
CA ARG A 58 3.92 -3.22 10.64
C ARG A 58 3.67 -1.78 11.09
N LEU A 59 4.69 -1.13 11.60
CA LEU A 59 4.61 0.28 12.00
C LEU A 59 4.37 1.18 10.80
N ALA A 60 5.04 0.93 9.69
CA ALA A 60 4.83 1.67 8.45
C ALA A 60 3.40 1.52 7.94
N SER A 61 2.83 0.32 8.02
CA SER A 61 1.43 0.08 7.63
C SER A 61 0.45 0.90 8.48
N CYS A 62 0.68 0.96 9.79
CA CYS A 62 -0.13 1.79 10.68
C CYS A 62 0.02 3.27 10.36
N ALA A 63 1.23 3.73 10.07
CA ALA A 63 1.49 5.12 9.72
C ALA A 63 0.79 5.50 8.40
N VAL A 64 0.87 4.65 7.38
CA VAL A 64 0.19 4.89 6.10
C VAL A 64 -1.32 4.92 6.29
N ALA A 65 -1.87 4.00 7.07
CA ALA A 65 -3.31 3.99 7.37
C ALA A 65 -3.75 5.27 8.06
N ALA A 66 -2.97 5.77 9.01
CA ALA A 66 -3.27 7.02 9.71
C ALA A 66 -3.25 8.21 8.75
N LEU A 67 -2.29 8.27 7.84
CA LEU A 67 -2.20 9.32 6.83
C LEU A 67 -3.40 9.29 5.89
N VAL A 68 -3.81 8.12 5.42
CA VAL A 68 -4.97 7.97 4.54
C VAL A 68 -6.25 8.41 5.27
N ALA A 69 -6.44 8.00 6.52
CA ALA A 69 -7.59 8.41 7.32
C ALA A 69 -7.65 9.92 7.49
N HIS A 70 -6.51 10.54 7.77
CA HIS A 70 -6.41 11.99 7.92
C HIS A 70 -6.75 12.73 6.62
N ARG A 71 -6.22 12.27 5.50
CA ARG A 71 -6.51 12.87 4.18
C ARG A 71 -7.97 12.74 3.80
N ARG A 72 -8.61 11.61 4.08
CA ARG A 72 -10.04 11.43 3.85
C ARG A 72 -10.88 12.40 4.67
N LYS A 73 -10.48 12.63 5.91
CA LYS A 73 -11.14 13.57 6.80
C LYS A 73 -11.05 14.99 6.29
N GLU A 74 -9.85 15.40 5.84
CA GLU A 74 -9.64 16.72 5.22
C GLU A 74 -10.48 16.89 3.96
N ALA A 75 -10.48 15.89 3.07
CA ALA A 75 -11.24 15.94 1.84
C ALA A 75 -12.74 16.09 2.11
N ALA A 76 -13.28 15.34 3.06
CA ALA A 76 -14.68 15.44 3.46
C ALA A 76 -15.02 16.84 4.00
N ALA A 77 -14.15 17.42 4.80
CA ALA A 77 -14.35 18.76 5.35
C ALA A 77 -14.33 19.82 4.25
N ILE A 78 -13.40 19.70 3.29
CA ILE A 78 -13.29 20.64 2.15
C ILE A 78 -14.50 20.55 1.25
N GLU A 79 -15.01 19.35 1.01
CA GLU A 79 -16.18 19.11 0.16
C GLU A 79 -17.50 19.43 0.86
N GLY A 80 -17.48 19.74 2.16
CA GLY A 80 -18.67 19.96 2.94
C GLY A 80 -19.43 18.67 3.24
N VAL A 81 -18.82 17.53 3.05
CA VAL A 81 -19.38 16.21 3.37
C VAL A 81 -18.91 15.81 4.76
N VAL A 82 -19.83 15.68 5.66
CA VAL A 82 -19.51 15.37 7.06
C VAL A 82 -19.90 13.94 7.39
#